data_53a92f21f3c22a1d3909ebaf83408eb3
#
_entry.id   53a92f21f3c22a1d3909ebaf83408eb3
#
_cell.length_a   1.000
_cell.length_b   1.000
_cell.length_c   1.000
_cell.angle_alpha   90.00
_cell.angle_beta   90.00
_cell.angle_gamma   90.00
#
_symmetry.space_group_name_H-M   'P 1'
#
loop_
_entity.id
_entity.type
_entity.pdbx_description
1 polymer ?
#
loop_
_entity_poly.entity_id
_entity_poly.type
_entity_poly.pdbx_seq_one_letter_code
_entity_poly.pdbx_strand_id
1 'polypeptide(L)'
;MNPANLNRRLLLGAAMLIGMTGTACAQTRPSRNLTVFKTPTCACCDAWIAHMREAGFSTTITVLPSLQSLRSSRGMPDALASCHTGLIDGYLVEGHVPAADVVRLLAERPTAVGIAVPAMPLGSPGMETPQGHKEPYDTLLVLRSGATRVFNRHNRPA
;
A
#
# COMPACT_ATOMS: atom_id res chain seq x y z
N MET A 1 -35.78 60.71 -57.12
CA MET A 1 -34.93 59.54 -57.33
C MET A 1 -34.33 59.20 -56.00
N ASN A 2 -34.70 58.06 -55.51
CA ASN A 2 -34.65 57.74 -54.10
C ASN A 2 -33.56 56.74 -53.78
N PRO A 3 -32.66 56.96 -52.83
CA PRO A 3 -31.70 55.95 -52.40
C PRO A 3 -32.27 55.13 -51.25
N ALA A 4 -32.06 53.86 -51.34
CA ALA A 4 -32.56 52.82 -50.49
C ALA A 4 -32.03 52.87 -49.05
N ASN A 5 -32.95 52.63 -48.13
CA ASN A 5 -32.65 52.41 -46.72
C ASN A 5 -32.14 50.98 -46.49
N LEU A 6 -30.93 50.88 -45.98
CA LEU A 6 -30.35 49.63 -45.55
C LEU A 6 -30.49 49.48 -44.03
N ASN A 7 -31.48 48.76 -43.61
CA ASN A 7 -31.67 48.42 -42.20
C ASN A 7 -30.74 47.27 -41.80
N ARG A 8 -29.74 47.63 -41.10
CA ARG A 8 -28.71 46.73 -40.54
C ARG A 8 -29.23 46.22 -39.18
N ARG A 9 -29.87 45.05 -39.17
CA ARG A 9 -30.22 44.35 -37.94
C ARG A 9 -28.97 43.75 -37.36
N LEU A 10 -28.49 44.33 -36.26
CA LEU A 10 -27.48 43.74 -35.36
C LEU A 10 -28.12 42.54 -34.62
N LEU A 11 -27.69 41.34 -34.99
CA LEU A 11 -27.96 40.12 -34.21
C LEU A 11 -26.90 40.04 -33.12
N LEU A 12 -27.26 40.40 -31.91
CA LEU A 12 -26.47 40.15 -30.71
C LEU A 12 -26.58 38.65 -30.36
N GLY A 13 -25.62 37.88 -30.81
CA GLY A 13 -25.43 36.49 -30.36
C GLY A 13 -24.84 36.46 -28.96
N ALA A 14 -25.64 36.19 -27.95
CA ALA A 14 -25.14 35.88 -26.60
C ALA A 14 -24.54 34.49 -26.60
N ALA A 15 -23.19 34.42 -26.60
CA ALA A 15 -22.46 33.17 -26.36
C ALA A 15 -22.56 32.81 -24.87
N MET A 16 -23.40 31.83 -24.54
CA MET A 16 -23.43 31.19 -23.21
C MET A 16 -22.18 30.35 -23.05
N LEU A 17 -21.21 30.85 -22.29
CA LEU A 17 -20.08 30.07 -21.78
C LEU A 17 -20.59 29.16 -20.65
N ILE A 18 -20.92 27.92 -20.99
CA ILE A 18 -21.17 26.85 -20.01
C ILE A 18 -19.82 26.51 -19.37
N GLY A 19 -19.56 27.09 -18.22
CA GLY A 19 -18.40 26.74 -17.39
C GLY A 19 -18.53 25.29 -16.91
N MET A 20 -17.80 24.36 -17.52
CA MET A 20 -17.60 23.03 -16.98
C MET A 20 -16.72 23.15 -15.73
N THR A 21 -17.37 23.26 -14.56
CA THR A 21 -16.70 23.07 -13.27
C THR A 21 -16.32 21.59 -13.15
N GLY A 22 -15.17 21.23 -13.69
CA GLY A 22 -14.56 19.93 -13.47
C GLY A 22 -14.29 19.76 -11.98
N THR A 23 -15.10 18.93 -11.31
CA THR A 23 -14.82 18.50 -9.94
C THR A 23 -13.52 17.69 -9.99
N ALA A 24 -12.40 18.33 -9.69
CA ALA A 24 -11.12 17.64 -9.50
C ALA A 24 -11.30 16.71 -8.30
N CYS A 25 -11.49 15.41 -8.55
CA CYS A 25 -11.33 14.39 -7.52
C CYS A 25 -9.90 14.51 -7.01
N ALA A 26 -9.72 15.10 -5.84
CA ALA A 26 -8.45 15.11 -5.14
C ALA A 26 -8.10 13.65 -4.82
N GLN A 27 -7.26 13.04 -5.66
CA GLN A 27 -6.67 11.75 -5.38
C GLN A 27 -5.75 11.94 -4.18
N THR A 28 -6.21 11.54 -2.99
CA THR A 28 -5.38 11.48 -1.81
C THR A 28 -4.23 10.53 -2.11
N ARG A 29 -3.00 11.07 -2.16
CA ARG A 29 -1.81 10.24 -2.29
C ARG A 29 -1.81 9.24 -1.13
N PRO A 30 -1.54 7.95 -1.38
CA PRO A 30 -1.47 6.96 -0.32
C PRO A 30 -0.44 7.40 0.71
N SER A 31 -0.77 7.23 1.99
CA SER A 31 0.14 7.52 3.09
C SER A 31 1.41 6.68 2.95
N ARG A 32 2.55 7.28 3.24
CA ARG A 32 3.81 6.54 3.39
C ARG A 32 4.23 6.42 4.86
N ASN A 33 3.32 6.74 5.78
CA ASN A 33 3.56 6.61 7.22
C ASN A 33 3.23 5.19 7.67
N LEU A 34 4.25 4.42 8.02
CA LEU A 34 4.18 3.03 8.44
C LEU A 34 4.51 2.94 9.93
N THR A 35 3.55 2.50 10.75
CA THR A 35 3.83 2.15 12.15
C THR A 35 4.23 0.69 12.22
N VAL A 36 5.42 0.41 12.76
CA VAL A 36 5.97 -0.95 12.89
C VAL A 36 5.93 -1.38 14.35
N PHE A 37 5.26 -2.47 14.62
CA PHE A 37 5.22 -3.13 15.92
C PHE A 37 6.17 -4.33 15.89
N LYS A 38 7.12 -4.39 16.83
CA LYS A 38 8.09 -5.48 16.95
C LYS A 38 8.32 -5.85 18.42
N THR A 39 8.87 -7.04 18.66
CA THR A 39 9.36 -7.42 19.98
C THR A 39 10.77 -6.87 20.22
N PRO A 40 11.24 -6.75 21.49
CA PRO A 40 12.53 -6.12 21.81
C PRO A 40 13.73 -6.77 21.11
N THR A 41 13.71 -8.08 20.90
CA THR A 41 14.86 -8.89 20.45
C THR A 41 14.89 -9.18 18.96
N CYS A 42 14.03 -8.52 18.15
CA CYS A 42 13.92 -8.80 16.72
C CYS A 42 14.93 -8.00 15.89
N ALA A 43 16.10 -8.57 15.61
CA ALA A 43 17.13 -7.91 14.79
C ALA A 43 16.77 -7.85 13.29
N CYS A 44 16.18 -8.91 12.72
CA CYS A 44 15.76 -8.93 11.32
C CYS A 44 14.65 -7.88 11.02
N CYS A 45 13.86 -7.49 12.04
CA CYS A 45 12.90 -6.42 11.89
C CYS A 45 13.56 -5.08 11.55
N ASP A 46 14.74 -4.80 12.10
CA ASP A 46 15.45 -3.53 11.85
C ASP A 46 15.94 -3.46 10.40
N ALA A 47 16.39 -4.59 9.83
CA ALA A 47 16.78 -4.69 8.43
C ALA A 47 15.56 -4.48 7.51
N TRP A 48 14.39 -5.06 7.83
CA TRP A 48 13.15 -4.81 7.09
C TRP A 48 12.71 -3.35 7.18
N ILE A 49 12.82 -2.73 8.36
CA ILE A 49 12.51 -1.31 8.54
C ILE A 49 13.43 -0.42 7.68
N ALA A 50 14.73 -0.76 7.57
CA ALA A 50 15.68 -0.08 6.68
C ALA A 50 15.23 -0.19 5.22
N HIS A 51 14.88 -1.40 4.75
CA HIS A 51 14.34 -1.63 3.42
C HIS A 51 13.09 -0.78 3.13
N MET A 52 12.17 -0.65 4.08
CA MET A 52 10.97 0.20 3.92
C MET A 52 11.35 1.69 3.82
N ARG A 53 12.32 2.16 4.64
CA ARG A 53 12.82 3.55 4.57
C ARG A 53 13.49 3.88 3.25
N GLU A 54 14.30 2.97 2.73
CA GLU A 54 14.95 3.10 1.41
C GLU A 54 13.91 3.20 0.29
N ALA A 55 12.77 2.52 0.42
CA ALA A 55 11.64 2.63 -0.49
C ALA A 55 10.77 3.90 -0.29
N GLY A 56 11.18 4.80 0.63
CA GLY A 56 10.53 6.09 0.87
C GLY A 56 9.37 6.07 1.84
N PHE A 57 9.28 5.04 2.72
CA PHE A 57 8.33 5.03 3.83
C PHE A 57 8.90 5.74 5.05
N SER A 58 8.08 6.59 5.69
CA SER A 58 8.36 7.10 7.03
C SER A 58 7.93 6.07 8.06
N THR A 59 8.84 5.64 8.95
CA THR A 59 8.53 4.57 9.91
C THR A 59 8.51 5.08 11.34
N THR A 60 7.46 4.71 12.08
CA THR A 60 7.37 4.86 13.54
C THR A 60 7.44 3.48 14.18
N ILE A 61 8.31 3.28 15.16
CA ILE A 61 8.54 1.98 15.79
C ILE A 61 7.87 1.94 17.16
N THR A 62 7.10 0.90 17.44
CA THR A 62 6.49 0.59 18.72
C THR A 62 6.93 -0.80 19.16
N VAL A 63 7.57 -0.86 20.33
CA VAL A 63 8.03 -2.13 20.90
C VAL A 63 6.95 -2.67 21.83
N LEU A 64 6.53 -3.91 21.62
CA LEU A 64 5.53 -4.60 22.41
C LEU A 64 6.09 -5.93 22.92
N PRO A 65 5.68 -6.40 24.12
CA PRO A 65 6.11 -7.70 24.61
C PRO A 65 5.56 -8.88 23.79
N SER A 66 4.42 -8.68 23.12
CA SER A 66 3.79 -9.65 22.22
C SER A 66 2.96 -8.93 21.17
N LEU A 67 2.90 -9.50 19.96
CA LEU A 67 2.10 -8.96 18.85
C LEU A 67 0.77 -9.68 18.67
N GLN A 68 0.52 -10.75 19.43
CA GLN A 68 -0.66 -11.62 19.26
C GLN A 68 -1.97 -10.84 19.40
N SER A 69 -2.12 -10.04 20.45
CA SER A 69 -3.33 -9.24 20.68
C SER A 69 -3.57 -8.21 19.59
N LEU A 70 -2.50 -7.61 19.06
CA LEU A 70 -2.58 -6.68 17.92
C LEU A 70 -3.09 -7.39 16.67
N ARG A 71 -2.53 -8.56 16.33
CA ARG A 71 -2.92 -9.36 15.16
C ARG A 71 -4.37 -9.80 15.25
N SER A 72 -4.75 -10.46 16.35
CA SER A 72 -6.09 -10.99 16.54
C SER A 72 -7.17 -9.89 16.55
N SER A 73 -6.92 -8.77 17.23
CA SER A 73 -7.85 -7.61 17.24
C SER A 73 -8.07 -6.96 15.86
N ARG A 74 -7.14 -7.19 14.94
CA ARG A 74 -7.18 -6.67 13.57
C ARG A 74 -7.55 -7.71 12.52
N GLY A 75 -7.82 -8.97 12.93
CA GLY A 75 -8.23 -10.05 12.04
C GLY A 75 -7.10 -10.70 11.24
N MET A 76 -5.84 -10.53 11.67
CA MET A 76 -4.71 -11.28 11.10
C MET A 76 -4.67 -12.67 11.71
N PRO A 77 -4.80 -13.76 10.91
CA PRO A 77 -4.74 -15.12 11.41
C PRO A 77 -3.38 -15.48 12.04
N ASP A 78 -3.38 -16.16 13.18
CA ASP A 78 -2.16 -16.59 13.87
C ASP A 78 -1.26 -17.49 13.01
N ALA A 79 -1.84 -18.28 12.09
CA ALA A 79 -1.09 -19.11 11.14
C ALA A 79 -0.19 -18.29 10.19
N LEU A 80 -0.44 -16.99 10.05
CA LEU A 80 0.37 -16.07 9.22
C LEU A 80 1.35 -15.24 10.04
N ALA A 81 1.42 -15.46 11.37
CA ALA A 81 2.26 -14.69 12.27
C ALA A 81 3.75 -14.75 11.85
N SER A 82 4.38 -13.61 11.90
CA SER A 82 5.82 -13.44 11.67
C SER A 82 6.45 -12.62 12.81
N CYS A 83 7.62 -12.05 12.61
CA CYS A 83 8.39 -11.39 13.68
C CYS A 83 7.99 -9.93 13.94
N HIS A 84 7.29 -9.29 13.02
CA HIS A 84 6.80 -7.92 13.17
C HIS A 84 5.50 -7.71 12.39
N THR A 85 4.77 -6.65 12.77
CA THR A 85 3.53 -6.24 12.12
C THR A 85 3.60 -4.76 11.80
N GLY A 86 3.46 -4.40 10.54
CA GLY A 86 3.28 -3.01 10.09
C GLY A 86 1.80 -2.62 10.05
N LEU A 87 1.50 -1.34 10.29
CA LEU A 87 0.17 -0.74 10.09
C LEU A 87 0.32 0.48 9.18
N ILE A 88 -0.40 0.48 8.07
CA ILE A 88 -0.40 1.57 7.10
C ILE A 88 -1.77 1.70 6.44
N ASP A 89 -2.36 2.90 6.43
CA ASP A 89 -3.66 3.20 5.84
C ASP A 89 -4.78 2.20 6.23
N GLY A 90 -4.71 1.66 7.46
CA GLY A 90 -5.66 0.66 7.96
C GLY A 90 -5.34 -0.79 7.60
N TYR A 91 -4.36 -1.05 6.73
CA TYR A 91 -3.88 -2.38 6.39
C TYR A 91 -2.81 -2.86 7.36
N LEU A 92 -2.82 -4.16 7.65
CA LEU A 92 -1.69 -4.85 8.28
C LEU A 92 -0.71 -5.34 7.21
N VAL A 93 0.58 -5.20 7.53
CA VAL A 93 1.71 -5.74 6.76
C VAL A 93 2.46 -6.67 7.70
N GLU A 94 2.26 -7.97 7.54
CA GLU A 94 2.82 -8.97 8.46
C GLU A 94 4.09 -9.59 7.90
N GLY A 95 5.19 -9.49 8.65
CA GLY A 95 6.46 -10.10 8.29
C GLY A 95 7.21 -9.38 7.16
N HIS A 96 8.10 -10.10 6.50
CA HIS A 96 9.11 -9.59 5.57
C HIS A 96 8.57 -9.29 4.16
N VAL A 97 7.45 -8.55 4.11
CA VAL A 97 6.78 -8.15 2.86
C VAL A 97 7.66 -7.14 2.09
N PRO A 98 7.92 -7.36 0.79
CA PRO A 98 8.63 -6.38 -0.04
C PRO A 98 7.91 -5.04 -0.13
N ALA A 99 8.66 -3.94 -0.10
CA ALA A 99 8.10 -2.59 -0.20
C ALA A 99 7.26 -2.37 -1.48
N ALA A 100 7.64 -3.00 -2.59
CA ALA A 100 6.87 -2.96 -3.84
C ALA A 100 5.46 -3.52 -3.68
N ASP A 101 5.28 -4.58 -2.88
CA ASP A 101 3.97 -5.16 -2.60
C ASP A 101 3.14 -4.24 -1.71
N VAL A 102 3.76 -3.55 -0.76
CA VAL A 102 3.08 -2.54 0.06
C VAL A 102 2.63 -1.36 -0.80
N VAL A 103 3.48 -0.88 -1.71
CA VAL A 103 3.10 0.19 -2.68
C VAL A 103 1.91 -0.26 -3.53
N ARG A 104 1.94 -1.48 -4.05
CA ARG A 104 0.86 -2.06 -4.84
C ARG A 104 -0.44 -2.19 -4.02
N LEU A 105 -0.37 -2.66 -2.77
CA LEU A 105 -1.51 -2.74 -1.85
C LEU A 105 -2.19 -1.38 -1.68
N LEU A 106 -1.38 -0.33 -1.46
CA LEU A 106 -1.86 1.03 -1.27
C LEU A 106 -2.46 1.64 -2.55
N ALA A 107 -2.00 1.21 -3.72
CA ALA A 107 -2.54 1.63 -5.01
C ALA A 107 -3.86 0.92 -5.35
N GLU A 108 -3.92 -0.40 -5.16
CA GLU A 108 -5.09 -1.22 -5.48
C GLU A 108 -6.22 -1.10 -4.45
N ARG A 109 -5.89 -0.80 -3.20
CA ARG A 109 -6.83 -0.64 -2.06
C ARG A 109 -7.90 -1.74 -1.94
N PRO A 110 -7.52 -3.03 -1.96
CA PRO A 110 -8.48 -4.11 -1.89
C PRO A 110 -9.22 -4.13 -0.54
N THR A 111 -10.44 -4.66 -0.53
CA THR A 111 -11.15 -4.93 0.73
C THR A 111 -10.51 -6.13 1.43
N ALA A 112 -9.56 -5.87 2.32
CA ALA A 112 -8.73 -6.87 2.98
C ALA A 112 -8.34 -6.42 4.39
N VAL A 113 -7.81 -7.35 5.20
CA VAL A 113 -7.08 -7.06 6.44
C VAL A 113 -5.71 -6.47 6.12
N GLY A 114 -5.03 -7.02 5.14
CA GLY A 114 -3.71 -6.62 4.72
C GLY A 114 -2.99 -7.69 3.91
N ILE A 115 -1.67 -7.67 3.94
CA ILE A 115 -0.81 -8.65 3.28
C ILE A 115 0.18 -9.27 4.27
N ALA A 116 0.59 -10.50 4.02
CA ALA A 116 1.50 -11.25 4.88
C ALA A 116 2.54 -12.04 4.08
N VAL A 117 3.76 -12.08 4.60
CA VAL A 117 4.78 -13.08 4.30
C VAL A 117 4.96 -13.91 5.58
N PRO A 118 4.35 -15.10 5.67
CA PRO A 118 4.47 -15.97 6.84
C PRO A 118 5.92 -16.42 7.04
N ALA A 119 6.29 -16.70 8.29
CA ALA A 119 7.65 -17.08 8.67
C ALA A 119 8.69 -15.99 8.31
N MET A 120 9.90 -16.41 7.92
CA MET A 120 11.04 -15.54 7.61
C MET A 120 11.85 -16.18 6.45
N PRO A 121 11.29 -16.26 5.22
CA PRO A 121 11.96 -16.94 4.12
C PRO A 121 13.27 -16.23 3.75
N LEU A 122 14.32 -17.02 3.54
CA LEU A 122 15.63 -16.51 3.17
C LEU A 122 15.56 -15.74 1.84
N GLY A 123 16.22 -14.59 1.78
CA GLY A 123 16.19 -13.70 0.62
C GLY A 123 14.94 -12.85 0.50
N SER A 124 14.01 -12.88 1.49
CA SER A 124 13.02 -11.82 1.66
C SER A 124 13.69 -10.57 2.27
N PRO A 125 13.09 -9.37 2.14
CA PRO A 125 13.69 -8.13 2.65
C PRO A 125 14.01 -8.19 4.15
N GLY A 126 15.26 -7.97 4.52
CA GLY A 126 15.77 -8.10 5.90
C GLY A 126 16.15 -9.54 6.29
N MET A 127 16.05 -10.49 5.34
CA MET A 127 16.46 -11.89 5.49
C MET A 127 17.46 -12.30 4.40
N GLU A 128 18.18 -11.33 3.87
CA GLU A 128 19.24 -11.56 2.89
C GLU A 128 20.39 -12.34 3.53
N THR A 129 20.97 -13.27 2.76
CA THR A 129 22.12 -14.06 3.19
C THR A 129 23.42 -13.60 2.50
N PRO A 130 24.59 -13.66 3.16
CA PRO A 130 25.85 -13.28 2.54
C PRO A 130 26.15 -14.06 1.25
N GLN A 131 25.67 -15.29 1.14
CA GLN A 131 25.81 -16.17 -0.02
C GLN A 131 24.77 -15.95 -1.11
N GLY A 132 23.83 -15.01 -0.91
CA GLY A 132 22.76 -14.72 -1.86
C GLY A 132 21.71 -15.82 -1.99
N HIS A 133 21.64 -16.75 -1.02
CA HIS A 133 20.61 -17.81 -1.03
C HIS A 133 19.22 -17.21 -0.90
N LYS A 134 18.27 -17.71 -1.75
CA LYS A 134 16.89 -17.23 -1.80
C LYS A 134 15.93 -18.41 -1.83
N GLU A 135 14.94 -18.39 -0.96
CA GLU A 135 13.83 -19.34 -0.96
C GLU A 135 12.65 -18.77 -1.74
N PRO A 136 11.92 -19.57 -2.51
CA PRO A 136 10.66 -19.14 -3.09
C PRO A 136 9.62 -18.89 -1.98
N TYR A 137 8.91 -17.77 -2.05
CA TYR A 137 7.85 -17.44 -1.11
C TYR A 137 6.75 -16.64 -1.79
N ASP A 138 5.60 -16.54 -1.13
CA ASP A 138 4.47 -15.76 -1.59
C ASP A 138 4.14 -14.63 -0.60
N THR A 139 3.82 -13.46 -1.12
CA THR A 139 3.04 -12.46 -0.38
C THR A 139 1.57 -12.85 -0.50
N LEU A 140 0.89 -13.01 0.62
CA LEU A 140 -0.51 -13.39 0.70
C LEU A 140 -1.38 -12.17 0.98
N LEU A 141 -2.49 -11.99 0.24
CA LEU A 141 -3.56 -11.07 0.61
C LEU A 141 -4.46 -11.76 1.63
N VAL A 142 -4.67 -11.11 2.78
CA VAL A 142 -5.51 -11.62 3.88
C VAL A 142 -6.87 -10.93 3.81
N LEU A 143 -7.91 -11.69 3.48
CA LEU A 143 -9.27 -11.19 3.38
C LEU A 143 -9.89 -10.99 4.76
N ARG A 144 -10.95 -10.19 4.86
CA ARG A 144 -11.68 -9.96 6.12
C ARG A 144 -12.33 -11.22 6.69
N SER A 145 -12.54 -12.25 5.87
CA SER A 145 -13.00 -13.57 6.31
C SER A 145 -11.92 -14.44 6.96
N GLY A 146 -10.65 -14.00 6.96
CA GLY A 146 -9.49 -14.78 7.34
C GLY A 146 -8.92 -15.67 6.23
N ALA A 147 -9.63 -15.82 5.10
CA ALA A 147 -9.11 -16.55 3.94
C ALA A 147 -7.96 -15.77 3.28
N THR A 148 -7.07 -16.52 2.61
CA THR A 148 -5.92 -15.92 1.91
C THR A 148 -5.94 -16.23 0.43
N ARG A 149 -5.29 -15.36 -0.36
CA ARG A 149 -4.94 -15.62 -1.76
C ARG A 149 -3.55 -15.09 -2.06
N VAL A 150 -2.87 -15.69 -3.01
CA VAL A 150 -1.56 -15.18 -3.45
C VAL A 150 -1.73 -13.76 -4.01
N PHE A 151 -1.01 -12.82 -3.41
CA PHE A 151 -0.90 -11.45 -3.87
C PHE A 151 0.27 -11.30 -4.84
N ASN A 152 1.45 -11.83 -4.48
CA ASN A 152 2.63 -11.85 -5.34
C ASN A 152 3.48 -13.09 -5.07
N ARG A 153 4.32 -13.47 -6.04
CA ARG A 153 5.25 -14.60 -5.94
C ARG A 153 6.68 -14.11 -6.08
N HIS A 154 7.57 -14.59 -5.23
CA HIS A 154 8.95 -14.13 -5.15
C HIS A 154 9.95 -15.29 -5.26
N ASN A 155 11.14 -14.97 -5.78
CA ASN A 155 12.29 -15.89 -5.87
C ASN A 155 11.99 -17.22 -6.57
N ARG A 156 11.04 -17.24 -7.51
CA ARG A 156 10.75 -18.43 -8.30
C ARG A 156 11.72 -18.51 -9.48
N PRO A 157 12.23 -19.70 -9.82
CA PRO A 157 12.97 -19.88 -11.09
C PRO A 157 12.04 -19.53 -12.26
N ALA A 158 12.63 -18.95 -13.31
CA ALA A 158 11.95 -18.63 -14.56
C ALA A 158 11.56 -19.89 -15.31
#